data_3ee7fc362116b7483b8577023ec804c3
#
_entry.id   3ee7fc362116b7483b8577023ec804c3
#
_cell.length_a   1.000
_cell.length_b   1.000
_cell.length_c   1.000
_cell.angle_alpha   90.00
_cell.angle_beta   90.00
_cell.angle_gamma   90.00
#
_symmetry.space_group_name_H-M   'P 1'
#
loop_
_entity.id
_entity.type
_entity.pdbx_description
1 polymer ?
#
loop_
_entity_poly.entity_id
_entity_poly.type
_entity_poly.pdbx_seq_one_letter_code
_entity_poly.pdbx_strand_id
1 'polypeptide(L)'
;MPMSDYVASIRSRIGTDLLLLPGVTAVIRDDDRFLLARHRHSGLWSLIGGGVEPGEEPATALLREVLEETGARVRVRGIVGVYGGEPMMVTYPNGDQVGYVTTAFDCELLSDATPDLEELLDLGWFPRDAIPSLPRRDWIDRVIADAPGGSSSS
;
A
#
# COMPACT_ATOMS: atom_id res chain seq x y z
N MET A 1 3.03 -10.22 1.26
CA MET A 1 3.19 -10.40 -0.18
C MET A 1 4.41 -11.25 -0.46
N PRO A 2 4.28 -12.27 -1.27
CA PRO A 2 5.44 -13.09 -1.62
C PRO A 2 6.48 -12.27 -2.35
N MET A 3 7.73 -12.60 -2.14
CA MET A 3 8.84 -11.95 -2.81
C MET A 3 8.81 -12.29 -4.30
N SER A 4 8.90 -11.28 -5.17
CA SER A 4 8.93 -11.51 -6.61
C SER A 4 10.24 -12.21 -7.02
N ASP A 5 10.23 -12.84 -8.18
CA ASP A 5 11.43 -13.49 -8.72
C ASP A 5 12.57 -12.50 -8.91
N TYR A 6 12.24 -11.27 -9.32
CA TYR A 6 13.22 -10.21 -9.50
C TYR A 6 13.89 -9.86 -8.17
N VAL A 7 13.10 -9.64 -7.13
CA VAL A 7 13.63 -9.28 -5.80
C VAL A 7 14.41 -10.47 -5.22
N ALA A 8 13.90 -11.70 -5.37
CA ALA A 8 14.61 -12.88 -4.90
C ALA A 8 15.98 -13.01 -5.57
N SER A 9 16.05 -12.74 -6.88
CA SER A 9 17.32 -12.78 -7.62
C SER A 9 18.32 -11.77 -7.07
N ILE A 10 17.88 -10.55 -6.77
CA ILE A 10 18.75 -9.54 -6.18
C ILE A 10 19.19 -9.97 -4.77
N ARG A 11 18.25 -10.46 -3.96
CA ARG A 11 18.57 -10.91 -2.59
C ARG A 11 19.62 -12.00 -2.57
N SER A 12 19.59 -12.90 -3.56
CA SER A 12 20.58 -13.97 -3.65
C SER A 12 22.00 -13.44 -3.82
N ARG A 13 22.14 -12.18 -4.26
CA ARG A 13 23.44 -11.56 -4.50
C ARG A 13 23.87 -10.62 -3.39
N ILE A 14 22.91 -9.93 -2.75
CA ILE A 14 23.22 -8.90 -1.75
C ILE A 14 22.88 -9.32 -0.33
N GLY A 15 22.26 -10.50 -0.15
CA GLY A 15 21.88 -10.95 1.18
C GLY A 15 20.86 -10.03 1.81
N THR A 16 21.14 -9.54 3.02
CA THR A 16 20.24 -8.69 3.79
C THR A 16 20.51 -7.20 3.63
N ASP A 17 21.43 -6.83 2.75
CA ASP A 17 21.76 -5.42 2.54
C ASP A 17 20.53 -4.63 2.10
N LEU A 18 20.56 -3.33 2.38
CA LEU A 18 19.44 -2.46 2.05
C LEU A 18 19.14 -2.50 0.55
N LEU A 19 17.89 -2.75 0.23
CA LEU A 19 17.38 -2.73 -1.14
C LEU A 19 16.31 -1.66 -1.25
N LEU A 20 16.53 -0.70 -2.14
CA LEU A 20 15.56 0.38 -2.39
C LEU A 20 14.67 -0.04 -3.55
N LEU A 21 13.38 -0.05 -3.34
CA LEU A 21 12.40 -0.57 -4.31
C LEU A 21 11.33 0.47 -4.64
N PRO A 22 10.90 0.52 -5.92
CA PRO A 22 9.73 1.30 -6.26
C PRO A 22 8.46 0.57 -5.79
N GLY A 23 7.50 1.34 -5.31
CA GLY A 23 6.22 0.81 -4.85
C GLY A 23 5.05 1.63 -5.34
N VAL A 24 3.86 1.09 -5.14
CA VAL A 24 2.60 1.76 -5.40
C VAL A 24 1.68 1.60 -4.20
N THR A 25 0.86 2.60 -3.96
CA THR A 25 -0.09 2.63 -2.85
C THR A 25 -1.44 3.07 -3.38
N ALA A 26 -2.48 2.31 -3.06
CA ALA A 26 -3.84 2.61 -3.47
C ALA A 26 -4.55 3.33 -2.34
N VAL A 27 -4.94 4.57 -2.59
CA VAL A 27 -5.81 5.33 -1.70
C VAL A 27 -7.22 5.16 -2.24
N ILE A 28 -7.90 4.11 -1.78
CA ILE A 28 -9.26 3.78 -2.20
C ILE A 28 -10.20 4.48 -1.24
N ARG A 29 -10.96 5.43 -1.76
CA ARG A 29 -11.84 6.22 -0.91
C ARG A 29 -13.23 6.33 -1.49
N ASP A 30 -14.20 6.46 -0.59
CA ASP A 30 -15.60 6.71 -0.88
C ASP A 30 -16.02 7.84 0.05
N ASP A 31 -16.24 9.03 -0.52
CA ASP A 31 -16.38 10.28 0.23
C ASP A 31 -15.14 10.49 1.10
N ASP A 32 -15.30 10.55 2.42
CA ASP A 32 -14.20 10.73 3.35
C ASP A 32 -13.87 9.46 4.13
N ARG A 33 -14.21 8.29 3.56
CA ARG A 33 -13.84 7.00 4.12
C ARG A 33 -12.81 6.34 3.23
N PHE A 34 -11.86 5.65 3.87
CA PHE A 34 -10.73 5.01 3.22
C PHE A 34 -10.76 3.50 3.46
N LEU A 35 -10.50 2.73 2.42
CA LEU A 35 -10.38 1.28 2.53
C LEU A 35 -8.97 0.94 2.99
N LEU A 36 -8.87 0.32 4.16
CA LEU A 36 -7.61 -0.13 4.71
C LEU A 36 -7.60 -1.65 4.82
N ALA A 37 -6.40 -2.21 4.81
CA ALA A 37 -6.17 -3.64 4.96
C ALA A 37 -5.38 -3.90 6.23
N ARG A 38 -5.80 -4.91 7.00
CA ARG A 38 -5.07 -5.35 8.18
C ARG A 38 -4.19 -6.53 7.81
N HIS A 39 -2.89 -6.34 7.92
CA HIS A 39 -1.92 -7.35 7.49
C HIS A 39 -1.78 -8.46 8.52
N ARG A 40 -1.70 -9.70 8.04
CA ARG A 40 -1.69 -10.89 8.90
C ARG A 40 -0.44 -10.95 9.77
N HIS A 41 0.72 -10.71 9.19
CA HIS A 41 1.98 -10.92 9.91
C HIS A 41 2.29 -9.81 10.93
N SER A 42 1.73 -8.63 10.78
CA SER A 42 1.97 -7.51 11.69
C SER A 42 0.77 -7.19 12.58
N GLY A 43 -0.44 -7.54 12.13
CA GLY A 43 -1.67 -7.14 12.80
C GLY A 43 -2.02 -5.67 12.62
N LEU A 44 -1.28 -4.95 11.78
CA LEU A 44 -1.44 -3.51 11.62
C LEU A 44 -2.26 -3.18 10.37
N TRP A 45 -3.05 -2.13 10.48
CA TRP A 45 -3.78 -1.57 9.35
C TRP A 45 -2.86 -0.73 8.48
N SER A 46 -3.07 -0.78 7.16
CA SER A 46 -2.30 0.02 6.22
C SER A 46 -3.10 0.21 4.94
N LEU A 47 -2.60 1.07 4.07
CA LEU A 47 -3.12 1.20 2.72
C LEU A 47 -2.71 -0.02 1.90
N ILE A 48 -3.50 -0.33 0.88
CA ILE A 48 -3.24 -1.45 -0.03
C ILE A 48 -2.14 -1.02 -0.99
N GLY A 49 -1.22 -1.92 -1.28
CA GLY A 49 -0.14 -1.60 -2.21
C GLY A 49 0.86 -2.72 -2.34
N GLY A 50 1.95 -2.44 -3.00
CA GLY A 50 3.03 -3.40 -3.21
C GLY A 50 4.10 -2.85 -4.13
N GLY A 51 4.89 -3.74 -4.70
CA GLY A 51 6.02 -3.36 -5.53
C GLY A 51 5.69 -3.25 -7.00
N VAL A 52 6.49 -2.47 -7.70
CA VAL A 52 6.46 -2.37 -9.15
C VAL A 52 7.45 -3.39 -9.71
N GLU A 53 7.02 -4.23 -10.65
CA GLU A 53 7.88 -5.23 -11.27
C GLU A 53 8.59 -4.64 -12.48
N PRO A 54 9.77 -5.21 -12.87
CA PRO A 54 10.46 -4.75 -14.07
C PRO A 54 9.56 -4.76 -15.30
N GLY A 55 9.57 -3.67 -16.04
CA GLY A 55 8.76 -3.53 -17.25
C GLY A 55 7.31 -3.13 -17.01
N GLU A 56 6.91 -2.97 -15.75
CA GLU A 56 5.55 -2.65 -15.39
C GLU A 56 5.43 -1.15 -15.10
N GLU A 57 4.39 -0.52 -15.64
CA GLU A 57 4.12 0.87 -15.29
C GLU A 57 3.50 0.94 -13.89
N PRO A 58 3.75 2.02 -13.13
CA PRO A 58 3.21 2.10 -11.75
C PRO A 58 1.70 1.94 -11.67
N ALA A 59 0.93 2.54 -12.56
CA ALA A 59 -0.53 2.41 -12.52
C ALA A 59 -0.97 0.97 -12.78
N THR A 60 -0.27 0.25 -13.67
CA THR A 60 -0.54 -1.16 -13.92
C THR A 60 -0.22 -2.01 -12.70
N ALA A 61 0.91 -1.72 -12.04
CA ALA A 61 1.27 -2.39 -10.81
C ALA A 61 0.21 -2.18 -9.73
N LEU A 62 -0.32 -0.97 -9.63
CA LEU A 62 -1.37 -0.67 -8.67
C LEU A 62 -2.61 -1.53 -8.92
N LEU A 63 -3.08 -1.60 -10.16
CA LEU A 63 -4.27 -2.40 -10.49
C LEU A 63 -4.06 -3.86 -10.16
N ARG A 64 -2.85 -4.38 -10.44
CA ARG A 64 -2.50 -5.77 -10.13
C ARG A 64 -2.50 -6.02 -8.63
N GLU A 65 -1.87 -5.14 -7.84
CA GLU A 65 -1.79 -5.32 -6.39
C GLU A 65 -3.18 -5.27 -5.74
N VAL A 66 -4.04 -4.34 -6.17
CA VAL A 66 -5.40 -4.27 -5.65
C VAL A 66 -6.16 -5.55 -5.97
N LEU A 67 -6.03 -6.05 -7.18
CA LEU A 67 -6.70 -7.28 -7.59
C LEU A 67 -6.19 -8.48 -6.78
N GLU A 68 -4.88 -8.59 -6.57
CA GLU A 68 -4.30 -9.69 -5.80
C GLU A 68 -4.75 -9.68 -4.34
N GLU A 69 -4.79 -8.51 -3.72
CA GLU A 69 -5.07 -8.43 -2.29
C GLU A 69 -6.56 -8.39 -1.98
N THR A 70 -7.40 -7.87 -2.88
CA THR A 70 -8.82 -7.63 -2.59
C THR A 70 -9.78 -8.26 -3.60
N GLY A 71 -9.27 -8.79 -4.71
CA GLY A 71 -10.14 -9.29 -5.79
C GLY A 71 -10.90 -8.18 -6.52
N ALA A 72 -10.69 -6.93 -6.17
CA ALA A 72 -11.47 -5.82 -6.70
C ALA A 72 -10.76 -5.11 -7.85
N ARG A 73 -11.56 -4.41 -8.63
CA ARG A 73 -11.08 -3.50 -9.66
C ARG A 73 -11.32 -2.07 -9.19
N VAL A 74 -10.36 -1.21 -9.51
CA VAL A 74 -10.42 0.21 -9.18
C VAL A 74 -10.15 1.05 -10.42
N ARG A 75 -10.62 2.29 -10.36
CA ARG A 75 -10.29 3.31 -11.36
C ARG A 75 -9.34 4.31 -10.70
N VAL A 76 -8.21 4.56 -11.34
CA VAL A 76 -7.25 5.56 -10.89
C VAL A 76 -7.76 6.93 -11.32
N ARG A 77 -7.90 7.84 -10.36
CA ARG A 77 -8.37 9.21 -10.61
C ARG A 77 -7.23 10.22 -10.68
N GLY A 78 -6.08 9.88 -10.11
CA GLY A 78 -4.92 10.77 -10.12
C GLY A 78 -3.89 10.31 -9.12
N ILE A 79 -2.84 11.10 -8.98
CA ILE A 79 -1.74 10.84 -8.05
C ILE A 79 -1.96 11.70 -6.81
N VAL A 80 -1.87 11.08 -5.63
CA VAL A 80 -1.90 11.78 -4.35
C VAL A 80 -0.53 12.39 -4.06
N GLY A 81 0.52 11.57 -4.20
CA GLY A 81 1.88 12.01 -3.95
C GLY A 81 2.86 10.87 -4.07
N VAL A 82 4.14 11.19 -3.82
CA VAL A 82 5.23 10.22 -3.80
C VAL A 82 5.90 10.29 -2.44
N TYR A 83 6.13 9.12 -1.83
CA TYR A 83 6.57 9.03 -0.44
C TYR A 83 7.75 8.07 -0.31
N GLY A 84 8.70 8.43 0.54
CA GLY A 84 9.88 7.62 0.81
C GLY A 84 10.57 8.09 2.08
N GLY A 85 11.82 7.72 2.25
CA GLY A 85 12.64 8.14 3.38
C GLY A 85 12.46 7.23 4.58
N GLU A 86 12.86 7.72 5.75
CA GLU A 86 12.86 6.95 6.99
C GLU A 86 11.56 6.20 7.29
N PRO A 87 10.38 6.85 7.17
CA PRO A 87 9.13 6.15 7.50
C PRO A 87 8.84 4.95 6.60
N MET A 88 9.48 4.88 5.42
CA MET A 88 9.27 3.80 4.46
C MET A 88 10.37 2.74 4.52
N MET A 89 11.25 2.81 5.53
CA MET A 89 12.31 1.83 5.74
C MET A 89 11.81 0.71 6.65
N VAL A 90 12.06 -0.53 6.25
CA VAL A 90 11.60 -1.71 6.98
C VAL A 90 12.75 -2.69 7.14
N THR A 91 12.90 -3.25 8.34
CA THR A 91 13.78 -4.38 8.58
C THR A 91 12.92 -5.58 8.96
N TYR A 92 12.98 -6.63 8.17
CA TYR A 92 12.20 -7.85 8.41
C TYR A 92 12.88 -8.73 9.46
N PRO A 93 12.14 -9.68 10.08
CA PRO A 93 12.72 -10.54 11.11
C PRO A 93 13.93 -11.35 10.65
N ASN A 94 14.03 -11.68 9.36
CA ASN A 94 15.18 -12.39 8.80
C ASN A 94 16.39 -11.49 8.56
N GLY A 95 16.28 -10.20 8.87
CA GLY A 95 17.37 -9.23 8.69
C GLY A 95 17.34 -8.47 7.38
N ASP A 96 16.47 -8.84 6.43
CA ASP A 96 16.37 -8.13 5.16
C ASP A 96 15.95 -6.67 5.40
N GLN A 97 16.65 -5.75 4.76
CA GLN A 97 16.37 -4.33 4.85
C GLN A 97 15.82 -3.84 3.52
N VAL A 98 14.69 -3.16 3.56
CA VAL A 98 14.02 -2.63 2.36
C VAL A 98 13.62 -1.18 2.61
N GLY A 99 13.86 -0.35 1.61
CA GLY A 99 13.28 0.99 1.56
C GLY A 99 12.37 1.08 0.36
N TYR A 100 11.22 1.73 0.51
CA TYR A 100 10.29 1.92 -0.60
C TYR A 100 10.20 3.39 -0.96
N VAL A 101 10.13 3.65 -2.27
CA VAL A 101 9.65 4.91 -2.80
C VAL A 101 8.33 4.59 -3.46
N THR A 102 7.23 4.96 -2.84
CA THR A 102 5.90 4.58 -3.31
C THR A 102 5.17 5.76 -3.93
N THR A 103 4.48 5.50 -5.05
CA THR A 103 3.56 6.45 -5.65
C THR A 103 2.16 6.10 -5.18
N ALA A 104 1.51 7.05 -4.53
CA ALA A 104 0.14 6.85 -4.03
C ALA A 104 -0.86 7.41 -5.04
N PHE A 105 -1.82 6.58 -5.41
CA PHE A 105 -2.85 6.92 -6.39
C PHE A 105 -4.20 7.04 -5.70
N ASP A 106 -4.96 8.07 -6.07
CA ASP A 106 -6.35 8.23 -5.66
C ASP A 106 -7.22 7.31 -6.51
N CYS A 107 -7.99 6.45 -5.87
CA CYS A 107 -8.72 5.38 -6.56
C CYS A 107 -10.18 5.32 -6.13
N GLU A 108 -11.01 4.92 -7.09
CA GLU A 108 -12.42 4.62 -6.86
C GLU A 108 -12.63 3.12 -7.01
N LEU A 109 -13.33 2.52 -6.04
CA LEU A 109 -13.65 1.09 -6.09
C LEU A 109 -14.77 0.85 -7.11
N LEU A 110 -14.54 -0.09 -8.03
CA LEU A 110 -15.49 -0.42 -9.10
C LEU A 110 -16.23 -1.74 -8.89
N SER A 111 -15.75 -2.58 -7.96
CA SER A 111 -16.35 -3.88 -7.68
C SER A 111 -16.15 -4.22 -6.21
N ASP A 112 -16.79 -5.30 -5.75
CA ASP A 112 -16.69 -5.70 -4.35
C ASP A 112 -15.26 -6.11 -4.02
N ALA A 113 -14.82 -5.78 -2.79
CA ALA A 113 -13.51 -6.13 -2.28
C ALA A 113 -13.66 -7.15 -1.15
N THR A 114 -12.86 -8.21 -1.22
CA THR A 114 -12.77 -9.22 -0.17
C THR A 114 -11.28 -9.49 0.11
N PRO A 115 -10.90 -9.72 1.38
CA PRO A 115 -9.47 -9.88 1.69
C PRO A 115 -8.93 -11.20 1.18
N ASP A 116 -7.69 -11.18 0.67
CA ASP A 116 -6.92 -12.38 0.47
C ASP A 116 -6.43 -12.84 1.84
N LEU A 117 -7.06 -13.88 2.37
CA LEU A 117 -6.83 -14.32 3.75
C LEU A 117 -5.46 -14.95 3.99
N GLU A 118 -4.68 -15.20 2.95
CA GLU A 118 -3.30 -15.64 3.11
C GLU A 118 -2.41 -14.49 3.58
N GLU A 119 -2.72 -13.26 3.19
CA GLU A 119 -1.91 -12.11 3.52
C GLU A 119 -2.61 -11.13 4.46
N LEU A 120 -3.93 -11.08 4.42
CA LEU A 120 -4.72 -10.10 5.17
C LEU A 120 -5.61 -10.78 6.20
N LEU A 121 -5.78 -10.12 7.33
CA LEU A 121 -6.77 -10.51 8.33
C LEU A 121 -8.13 -9.94 8.01
N ASP A 122 -8.17 -8.73 7.43
CA ASP A 122 -9.42 -8.00 7.25
C ASP A 122 -9.26 -6.84 6.28
N LEU A 123 -10.38 -6.36 5.77
CA LEU A 123 -10.52 -5.08 5.09
C LEU A 123 -11.56 -4.26 5.83
N GLY A 124 -11.39 -2.96 5.87
CA GLY A 124 -12.37 -2.10 6.52
C GLY A 124 -12.37 -0.70 5.96
N TRP A 125 -13.53 -0.07 6.02
CA TRP A 125 -13.71 1.33 5.65
C TRP A 125 -13.66 2.18 6.90
N PHE A 126 -12.82 3.21 6.89
CA PHE A 126 -12.63 4.06 8.05
C PHE A 126 -12.72 5.53 7.64
N PRO A 127 -13.50 6.34 8.38
CA PRO A 127 -13.45 7.78 8.14
C PRO A 127 -12.08 8.33 8.52
N ARG A 128 -11.71 9.44 7.89
CA ARG A 128 -10.39 10.04 8.05
C ARG A 128 -10.00 10.23 9.52
N ASP A 129 -10.93 10.70 10.34
CA ASP A 129 -10.67 11.02 11.73
C ASP A 129 -10.59 9.79 12.65
N ALA A 130 -11.02 8.62 12.17
CA ALA A 130 -10.92 7.39 12.95
C ALA A 130 -9.56 6.68 12.76
N ILE A 131 -8.85 7.00 11.68
CA ILE A 131 -7.61 6.30 11.34
C ILE A 131 -6.52 6.47 12.37
N PRO A 132 -6.29 7.68 12.96
CA PRO A 132 -5.24 7.83 13.97
C PRO A 132 -5.39 6.97 15.21
N SER A 133 -6.58 6.44 15.51
CA SER A 133 -6.79 5.58 16.66
C SER A 133 -6.59 4.10 16.37
N LEU A 134 -6.30 3.73 15.13
CA LEU A 134 -6.08 2.33 14.75
C LEU A 134 -4.65 1.89 15.03
N PRO A 135 -4.42 0.59 15.35
CA PRO A 135 -3.08 0.02 15.30
C PRO A 135 -2.66 -0.07 13.83
N ARG A 136 -1.80 0.83 13.41
CA ARG A 136 -1.51 1.03 11.99
C ARG A 136 -0.06 1.33 11.71
N ARG A 137 0.34 1.19 10.44
CA ARG A 137 1.58 1.74 9.93
C ARG A 137 1.43 3.26 9.88
N ASP A 138 2.28 3.98 10.59
CA ASP A 138 2.10 5.43 10.76
C ASP A 138 2.41 6.24 9.49
N TRP A 139 3.17 5.68 8.55
CA TRP A 139 3.47 6.38 7.30
C TRP A 139 2.21 6.70 6.48
N ILE A 140 1.12 5.94 6.69
CA ILE A 140 -0.11 6.19 5.95
C ILE A 140 -0.77 7.52 6.33
N ASP A 141 -0.48 8.04 7.51
CA ASP A 141 -1.12 9.27 8.00
C ASP A 141 -0.86 10.44 7.06
N ARG A 142 0.37 10.55 6.57
CA ARG A 142 0.72 11.62 5.64
C ARG A 142 0.02 11.44 4.30
N VAL A 143 -0.06 10.22 3.81
CA VAL A 143 -0.75 9.93 2.55
C VAL A 143 -2.22 10.29 2.65
N ILE A 144 -2.87 9.89 3.74
CA ILE A 144 -4.28 10.17 3.97
C ILE A 144 -4.52 11.68 4.12
N ALA A 145 -3.61 12.39 4.81
CA ALA A 145 -3.73 13.84 4.96
C ALA A 145 -3.62 14.54 3.60
N ASP A 146 -2.81 14.01 2.69
CA ASP A 146 -2.63 14.59 1.36
C ASP A 146 -3.73 14.20 0.38
N ALA A 147 -4.53 13.18 0.71
CA ALA A 147 -5.56 12.66 -0.18
C ALA A 147 -6.69 13.67 -0.36
N PRO A 148 -7.32 13.70 -1.56
CA PRO A 148 -8.47 14.57 -1.79
C PRO A 148 -9.65 14.20 -0.91
N GLY A 149 -10.65 15.09 -0.86
CA GLY A 149 -11.89 14.86 -0.16
C GLY A 149 -11.90 15.51 1.19
N GLY A 150 -12.79 15.04 2.00
CA GLY A 150 -13.02 15.62 3.29
C GLY A 150 -13.81 16.88 3.15
N SER A 151 -13.67 17.63 4.00
CA SER A 151 -14.36 18.74 4.07
C SER A 151 -14.11 19.76 3.11
N SER A 152 -14.10 19.57 2.66
CA SER A 152 -14.13 20.37 2.15
C SER A 152 -14.01 21.31 2.10
N SER A 153 -13.73 21.35 2.17
CA SER A 153 -13.59 22.15 2.26
C SER A 153 -13.50 22.75 1.57
N SER A 154 -13.59 22.71 1.24
CA SER A 154 -13.42 23.29 0.71
C SER A 154 -13.30 23.89 0.52
#